data_22dac021d178c302a0adeb3201fd4013
#
_entry.id   22dac021d178c302a0adeb3201fd4013
#
_cell.length_a   1.000
_cell.length_b   1.000
_cell.length_c   1.000
_cell.angle_alpha   90.00
_cell.angle_beta   90.00
_cell.angle_gamma   90.00
#
_symmetry.space_group_name_H-M   'P 1'
#
loop_
_entity.id
_entity.type
_entity.pdbx_description
1 polymer ?
#
loop_
_entity_poly.entity_id
_entity_poly.type
_entity_poly.pdbx_seq_one_letter_code
_entity_poly.pdbx_strand_id
1 'polypeptide(L)'
;MARPIILSNNELQVGLSRHGEVSDVYFPYVGLENHTIGGNTRHRVGVWADGRVSWLSEDGWSFKFSYHHEALIGHIVAVNEQIGIMLEFDDAVDTDFNVLLRTIHVVNLRAETRDVRLFMHQAFIIGDSGSSTDTVQVLPDDNAVIHYRGRRVFAASGQVDGGKFFDQYAVGVFGREGREGTYRDADDGELSNSTAEHGRVDSTIRFKLELAGHGSARVNYWLAAGTSLREVLYIHKNIISQTIHKRFEATAKWWRLWLRPAKKVVQRIKPEYRQAFINSTMLLKAHIDKRGAVIASSDGEALNYQRDAYAYCWPRDSVYVLWPLIRMGYTEEAYNFFDFCRRALSPKGYLSHKYRADGALGSSWHSYVHPDGTVSAPIQED
;
A
#
# COMPACT_ATOMS: atom_id res chain seq x y z
N MET A 1 15.55 0.61 -1.39
CA MET A 1 15.48 1.36 -0.10
C MET A 1 14.28 0.88 0.68
N ALA A 2 14.40 0.77 2.01
CA ALA A 2 13.27 0.35 2.85
C ALA A 2 12.07 1.30 2.71
N ARG A 3 10.85 0.78 2.77
CA ARG A 3 9.63 1.59 2.77
C ARG A 3 9.53 2.39 4.05
N PRO A 4 9.43 3.73 4.01
CA PRO A 4 9.29 4.55 5.22
C PRO A 4 7.96 4.31 5.94
N ILE A 5 6.90 3.95 5.21
CA ILE A 5 5.58 3.63 5.76
C ILE A 5 5.11 2.29 5.18
N ILE A 6 4.68 1.39 6.07
CA ILE A 6 4.01 0.13 5.77
C ILE A 6 2.70 0.10 6.54
N LEU A 7 1.61 -0.20 5.86
CA LEU A 7 0.25 -0.25 6.40
C LEU A 7 -0.36 -1.63 6.11
N SER A 8 -1.09 -2.21 7.06
CA SER A 8 -1.67 -3.54 6.87
C SER A 8 -2.85 -3.80 7.81
N ASN A 9 -3.80 -4.59 7.33
CA ASN A 9 -4.82 -5.25 8.15
C ASN A 9 -4.65 -6.78 8.17
N ASN A 10 -3.46 -7.27 7.82
CA ASN A 10 -3.11 -8.69 7.72
C ASN A 10 -3.72 -9.44 6.51
N GLU A 11 -4.32 -8.73 5.56
CA GLU A 11 -4.82 -9.25 4.29
C GLU A 11 -4.47 -8.31 3.12
N LEU A 12 -4.77 -7.03 3.26
CA LEU A 12 -4.25 -5.97 2.41
C LEU A 12 -3.04 -5.34 3.09
N GLN A 13 -1.93 -5.26 2.37
CA GLN A 13 -0.73 -4.54 2.82
C GLN A 13 -0.28 -3.55 1.77
N VAL A 14 0.04 -2.34 2.22
CA VAL A 14 0.47 -1.23 1.35
C VAL A 14 1.80 -0.68 1.85
N GLY A 15 2.76 -0.55 0.93
CA GLY A 15 4.04 0.10 1.17
C GLY A 15 4.13 1.44 0.44
N LEU A 16 4.56 2.49 1.16
CA LEU A 16 4.77 3.81 0.56
C LEU A 16 6.25 4.07 0.32
N SER A 17 6.56 4.69 -0.83
CA SER A 17 7.93 5.08 -1.19
C SER A 17 8.41 6.28 -0.39
N ARG A 18 9.70 6.61 -0.56
CA ARG A 18 10.30 7.84 -0.02
C ARG A 18 9.66 9.14 -0.52
N HIS A 19 8.77 9.08 -1.48
CA HIS A 19 8.02 10.20 -2.02
C HIS A 19 6.54 10.17 -1.57
N GLY A 20 6.15 9.29 -0.64
CA GLY A 20 4.76 9.14 -0.21
C GLY A 20 3.82 8.51 -1.23
N GLU A 21 4.35 7.98 -2.32
CA GLU A 21 3.58 7.28 -3.35
C GLU A 21 3.38 5.81 -2.99
N VAL A 22 2.23 5.23 -3.32
CA VAL A 22 1.99 3.79 -3.14
C VAL A 22 2.90 3.02 -4.11
N SER A 23 3.73 2.15 -3.58
CA SER A 23 4.73 1.39 -4.34
C SER A 23 4.63 -0.11 -4.16
N ASP A 24 3.94 -0.58 -3.13
CA ASP A 24 3.59 -1.98 -2.94
C ASP A 24 2.13 -2.10 -2.54
N VAL A 25 1.41 -3.01 -3.21
CA VAL A 25 0.03 -3.38 -2.88
C VAL A 25 -0.06 -4.90 -2.92
N TYR A 26 -0.03 -5.53 -1.75
CA TYR A 26 -0.20 -6.97 -1.59
C TYR A 26 -1.64 -7.29 -1.23
N PHE A 27 -2.28 -8.17 -1.98
CA PHE A 27 -3.63 -8.67 -1.76
C PHE A 27 -3.85 -9.99 -2.53
N PRO A 28 -4.50 -11.03 -1.99
CA PRO A 28 -5.19 -11.10 -0.69
C PRO A 28 -4.32 -11.68 0.44
N TYR A 29 -3.02 -11.67 0.31
CA TYR A 29 -2.08 -12.15 1.32
C TYR A 29 -1.01 -11.10 1.57
N VAL A 30 -0.57 -10.98 2.81
CA VAL A 30 0.59 -10.17 3.15
C VAL A 30 1.83 -10.76 2.48
N GLY A 31 2.50 -9.94 1.66
CA GLY A 31 3.72 -10.33 0.95
C GLY A 31 3.55 -11.25 -0.25
N LEU A 32 2.32 -11.52 -0.69
CA LEU A 32 2.06 -12.33 -1.88
C LEU A 32 1.12 -11.61 -2.83
N GLU A 33 1.38 -11.74 -4.13
CA GLU A 33 0.71 -11.01 -5.20
C GLU A 33 0.85 -9.48 -5.02
N ASN A 34 2.08 -8.96 -5.23
CA ASN A 34 2.28 -7.52 -5.33
C ASN A 34 1.74 -7.00 -6.65
N HIS A 35 0.71 -6.16 -6.59
CA HIS A 35 0.02 -5.62 -7.77
C HIS A 35 0.65 -4.34 -8.32
N THR A 36 1.83 -3.94 -7.77
CA THR A 36 2.58 -2.76 -8.19
C THR A 36 4.06 -3.10 -8.46
N ILE A 37 4.32 -4.20 -9.18
CA ILE A 37 5.68 -4.65 -9.48
C ILE A 37 6.30 -3.79 -10.57
N GLY A 38 7.48 -3.22 -10.27
CA GLY A 38 8.31 -2.50 -11.23
C GLY A 38 8.21 -0.98 -11.16
N GLY A 39 9.20 -0.30 -11.70
CA GLY A 39 9.39 1.15 -11.53
C GLY A 39 8.29 2.04 -12.09
N ASN A 40 7.46 1.53 -13.02
CA ASN A 40 6.41 2.30 -13.69
C ASN A 40 5.01 2.05 -13.13
N THR A 41 4.86 1.16 -12.14
CA THR A 41 3.55 0.77 -11.60
C THR A 41 3.24 1.40 -10.24
N ARG A 42 4.08 2.32 -9.76
CA ARG A 42 3.77 3.09 -8.56
C ARG A 42 2.59 4.04 -8.79
N HIS A 43 1.80 4.26 -7.77
CA HIS A 43 0.72 5.23 -7.82
C HIS A 43 1.26 6.62 -7.51
N ARG A 44 1.29 7.47 -8.52
CA ARG A 44 1.83 8.83 -8.41
C ARG A 44 0.82 9.77 -7.77
N VAL A 45 1.34 10.81 -7.13
CA VAL A 45 0.55 11.95 -6.68
C VAL A 45 1.17 13.20 -7.31
N GLY A 46 0.34 14.02 -7.93
CA GLY A 46 0.78 15.25 -8.59
C GLY A 46 -0.08 16.45 -8.22
N VAL A 47 0.51 17.62 -8.26
CA VAL A 47 -0.18 18.90 -8.06
C VAL A 47 0.07 19.79 -9.26
N TRP A 48 -1.01 20.25 -9.89
CA TRP A 48 -0.94 21.30 -10.88
C TRP A 48 -1.29 22.64 -10.22
N ALA A 49 -0.44 23.62 -10.43
CA ALA A 49 -0.65 24.99 -9.99
C ALA A 49 0.15 25.93 -10.91
N ASP A 50 -0.41 27.11 -11.20
CA ASP A 50 0.22 28.15 -12.00
C ASP A 50 0.73 27.67 -13.38
N GLY A 51 -0.08 26.83 -14.06
CA GLY A 51 0.20 26.38 -15.42
C GLY A 51 1.16 25.20 -15.55
N ARG A 52 1.53 24.53 -14.46
CA ARG A 52 2.42 23.36 -14.49
C ARG A 52 2.02 22.30 -13.47
N VAL A 53 2.23 21.05 -13.82
CA VAL A 53 2.15 19.91 -12.89
C VAL A 53 3.53 19.68 -12.23
N SER A 54 3.51 19.23 -11.00
CA SER A 54 4.69 18.71 -10.26
C SER A 54 4.29 17.42 -9.55
N TRP A 55 4.97 16.33 -9.90
CA TRP A 55 4.76 15.01 -9.27
C TRP A 55 5.66 14.88 -8.04
N LEU A 56 5.18 14.19 -7.00
CA LEU A 56 5.94 14.01 -5.76
C LEU A 56 7.29 13.29 -5.96
N SER A 57 7.42 12.52 -7.03
CA SER A 57 8.68 11.84 -7.39
C SER A 57 9.68 12.72 -8.15
N GLU A 58 9.32 13.96 -8.48
CA GLU A 58 10.20 14.94 -9.11
C GLU A 58 10.97 15.77 -8.07
N ASP A 59 11.95 16.54 -8.55
CA ASP A 59 12.73 17.43 -7.70
C ASP A 59 11.89 18.58 -7.13
N GLY A 60 12.36 19.14 -6.04
CA GLY A 60 11.73 20.30 -5.37
C GLY A 60 10.84 19.94 -4.19
N TRP A 61 10.51 18.66 -3.97
CA TRP A 61 9.75 18.21 -2.81
C TRP A 61 10.66 17.78 -1.67
N SER A 62 10.36 18.22 -0.46
CA SER A 62 10.95 17.73 0.80
C SER A 62 9.92 16.95 1.59
N PHE A 63 10.35 15.88 2.30
CA PHE A 63 9.45 14.95 2.97
C PHE A 63 9.83 14.75 4.43
N LYS A 64 8.80 14.61 5.28
CA LYS A 64 8.91 14.10 6.66
C LYS A 64 7.92 12.97 6.84
N PHE A 65 8.39 11.85 7.42
CA PHE A 65 7.59 10.64 7.65
C PHE A 65 7.51 10.34 9.14
N SER A 66 6.34 9.93 9.58
CA SER A 66 6.10 9.43 10.93
C SER A 66 4.90 8.49 10.95
N TYR A 67 4.68 7.82 12.07
CA TYR A 67 3.42 7.16 12.38
C TYR A 67 2.69 7.94 13.48
N HIS A 68 1.35 7.89 13.45
CA HIS A 68 0.55 8.38 14.57
C HIS A 68 0.88 7.59 15.86
N HIS A 69 0.73 8.26 16.98
CA HIS A 69 0.97 7.63 18.28
C HIS A 69 -0.01 6.47 18.49
N GLU A 70 0.52 5.26 18.76
CA GLU A 70 -0.25 4.03 19.04
C GLU A 70 -1.23 3.61 17.92
N ALA A 71 -0.96 3.97 16.66
CA ALA A 71 -1.75 3.53 15.54
C ALA A 71 -0.87 3.34 14.30
N LEU A 72 -1.11 2.27 13.53
CA LEU A 72 -0.44 2.06 12.23
C LEU A 72 -1.12 2.96 11.17
N ILE A 73 -1.02 4.25 11.39
CA ILE A 73 -1.47 5.31 10.51
C ILE A 73 -0.22 6.11 10.15
N GLY A 74 0.13 6.11 8.87
CA GLY A 74 1.24 6.88 8.34
C GLY A 74 0.89 8.36 8.27
N HIS A 75 1.83 9.21 8.66
CA HIS A 75 1.73 10.65 8.54
C HIS A 75 2.89 11.18 7.70
N ILE A 76 2.61 11.92 6.63
CA ILE A 76 3.61 12.44 5.70
C ILE A 76 3.36 13.93 5.48
N VAL A 77 4.41 14.73 5.62
CA VAL A 77 4.39 16.13 5.22
C VAL A 77 5.32 16.29 4.02
N ALA A 78 4.78 16.72 2.89
CA ALA A 78 5.50 17.00 1.64
C ALA A 78 5.40 18.48 1.32
N VAL A 79 6.52 19.17 1.14
CA VAL A 79 6.58 20.63 0.88
C VAL A 79 7.34 20.88 -0.39
N ASN A 80 6.78 21.70 -1.26
CA ASN A 80 7.46 22.25 -2.42
C ASN A 80 7.32 23.79 -2.39
N GLU A 81 8.40 24.46 -1.97
CA GLU A 81 8.46 25.93 -1.86
C GLU A 81 8.40 26.62 -3.22
N GLN A 82 8.89 25.96 -4.29
CA GLN A 82 8.92 26.55 -5.62
C GLN A 82 7.52 26.78 -6.17
N ILE A 83 6.64 25.79 -6.03
CA ILE A 83 5.24 25.91 -6.42
C ILE A 83 4.36 26.45 -5.29
N GLY A 84 4.92 26.62 -4.07
CA GLY A 84 4.21 27.18 -2.91
C GLY A 84 3.06 26.29 -2.43
N ILE A 85 3.27 24.98 -2.39
CA ILE A 85 2.28 23.99 -1.94
C ILE A 85 2.88 23.09 -0.85
N MET A 86 2.07 22.84 0.19
CA MET A 86 2.32 21.78 1.16
C MET A 86 1.18 20.75 1.10
N LEU A 87 1.54 19.50 1.14
CA LEU A 87 0.61 18.37 1.26
C LEU A 87 0.87 17.65 2.59
N GLU A 88 -0.19 17.43 3.35
CA GLU A 88 -0.13 16.67 4.58
C GLU A 88 -1.06 15.46 4.44
N PHE A 89 -0.47 14.27 4.55
CA PHE A 89 -1.17 13.00 4.35
C PHE A 89 -1.35 12.28 5.67
N ASP A 90 -2.53 11.70 5.87
CA ASP A 90 -2.76 10.61 6.80
C ASP A 90 -3.19 9.38 6.00
N ASP A 91 -2.47 8.27 6.19
CA ASP A 91 -2.66 7.02 5.46
C ASP A 91 -2.94 5.86 6.41
N ALA A 92 -3.95 5.05 6.13
CA ALA A 92 -4.24 3.83 6.88
C ALA A 92 -4.77 2.72 5.96
N VAL A 93 -4.48 1.47 6.27
CA VAL A 93 -5.30 0.34 5.82
C VAL A 93 -6.36 0.09 6.88
N ASP A 94 -7.62 0.13 6.46
CA ASP A 94 -8.76 -0.06 7.36
C ASP A 94 -8.74 -1.46 8.00
N THR A 95 -9.09 -1.57 9.28
CA THR A 95 -9.02 -2.83 10.01
C THR A 95 -10.18 -3.79 9.74
N ASP A 96 -11.31 -3.30 9.24
CA ASP A 96 -12.50 -4.09 8.94
C ASP A 96 -12.66 -4.37 7.44
N PHE A 97 -12.10 -3.48 6.59
CA PHE A 97 -12.21 -3.56 5.13
C PHE A 97 -10.84 -3.57 4.45
N ASN A 98 -10.72 -4.28 3.34
CA ASN A 98 -9.53 -4.25 2.51
C ASN A 98 -9.51 -2.95 1.68
N VAL A 99 -9.18 -1.84 2.33
CA VAL A 99 -9.12 -0.52 1.70
C VAL A 99 -7.98 0.31 2.29
N LEU A 100 -7.18 0.91 1.40
CA LEU A 100 -6.29 2.01 1.76
C LEU A 100 -7.13 3.28 1.84
N LEU A 101 -7.08 3.94 2.97
CA LEU A 101 -7.65 5.26 3.24
C LEU A 101 -6.53 6.29 3.21
N ARG A 102 -6.71 7.39 2.49
CA ARG A 102 -5.76 8.50 2.42
C ARG A 102 -6.51 9.83 2.54
N THR A 103 -6.18 10.61 3.54
CA THR A 103 -6.63 11.99 3.66
C THR A 103 -5.48 12.92 3.32
N ILE A 104 -5.71 13.93 2.47
CA ILE A 104 -4.69 14.85 1.98
C ILE A 104 -5.16 16.27 2.29
N HIS A 105 -4.45 16.99 3.14
CA HIS A 105 -4.60 18.43 3.29
C HIS A 105 -3.71 19.13 2.27
N VAL A 106 -4.31 19.83 1.33
CA VAL A 106 -3.61 20.62 0.32
C VAL A 106 -3.60 22.07 0.80
N VAL A 107 -2.42 22.59 1.08
CA VAL A 107 -2.23 23.92 1.66
C VAL A 107 -1.56 24.85 0.64
N ASN A 108 -2.17 25.98 0.37
CA ASN A 108 -1.58 27.06 -0.42
C ASN A 108 -0.65 27.89 0.46
N LEU A 109 0.65 27.90 0.17
CA LEU A 109 1.64 28.69 0.91
C LEU A 109 1.77 30.13 0.39
N ARG A 110 1.07 30.49 -0.70
CA ARG A 110 1.05 31.82 -1.28
C ARG A 110 -0.09 32.67 -0.69
N ALA A 111 0.03 33.97 -0.82
CA ALA A 111 -0.96 34.93 -0.30
C ALA A 111 -2.18 35.09 -1.22
N GLU A 112 -2.05 34.78 -2.52
CA GLU A 112 -3.12 34.89 -3.51
C GLU A 112 -4.01 33.64 -3.56
N THR A 113 -5.28 33.84 -3.95
CA THR A 113 -6.18 32.72 -4.28
C THR A 113 -5.72 32.02 -5.57
N ARG A 114 -5.70 30.68 -5.57
CA ARG A 114 -5.18 29.88 -6.68
C ARG A 114 -6.10 28.72 -7.04
N ASP A 115 -6.19 28.43 -8.35
CA ASP A 115 -6.67 27.14 -8.87
C ASP A 115 -5.56 26.10 -8.66
N VAL A 116 -5.82 25.10 -7.83
CA VAL A 116 -4.92 24.00 -7.56
C VAL A 116 -5.63 22.70 -7.91
N ARG A 117 -4.96 21.80 -8.62
CA ARG A 117 -5.52 20.54 -9.03
C ARG A 117 -4.66 19.41 -8.50
N LEU A 118 -5.27 18.51 -7.73
CA LEU A 118 -4.61 17.33 -7.19
C LEU A 118 -4.90 16.14 -8.10
N PHE A 119 -3.86 15.44 -8.51
CA PHE A 119 -3.96 14.25 -9.35
C PHE A 119 -3.54 13.02 -8.56
N MET A 120 -4.38 11.99 -8.62
CA MET A 120 -4.09 10.65 -8.08
C MET A 120 -4.02 9.67 -9.25
N HIS A 121 -2.84 9.15 -9.50
CA HIS A 121 -2.59 8.18 -10.57
C HIS A 121 -2.49 6.76 -9.99
N GLN A 122 -3.09 5.79 -10.66
CA GLN A 122 -3.08 4.37 -10.30
C GLN A 122 -2.53 3.56 -11.48
N ALA A 123 -1.47 2.78 -11.24
CA ALA A 123 -0.93 1.83 -12.19
C ALA A 123 -0.76 0.47 -11.53
N PHE A 124 -1.30 -0.56 -12.16
CA PHE A 124 -1.23 -1.93 -11.67
C PHE A 124 -0.60 -2.87 -12.70
N ILE A 125 -0.01 -3.95 -12.19
CA ILE A 125 0.19 -5.22 -12.89
C ILE A 125 -0.50 -6.26 -12.01
N ILE A 126 -1.76 -6.57 -12.31
CA ILE A 126 -2.60 -7.39 -11.43
C ILE A 126 -2.17 -8.86 -11.49
N GLY A 127 -1.80 -9.39 -10.31
CA GLY A 127 -1.29 -10.75 -10.14
C GLY A 127 0.21 -10.87 -10.40
N ASP A 128 0.79 -11.98 -9.96
CA ASP A 128 2.25 -12.22 -10.00
C ASP A 128 2.80 -12.58 -11.40
N SER A 129 1.94 -12.75 -12.39
CA SER A 129 2.33 -13.37 -13.67
C SER A 129 3.00 -12.40 -14.66
N GLY A 130 3.10 -11.11 -14.33
CA GLY A 130 3.68 -10.10 -15.22
C GLY A 130 2.95 -9.94 -16.56
N SER A 131 1.77 -10.54 -16.73
CA SER A 131 0.99 -10.42 -17.95
C SER A 131 0.34 -9.04 -18.04
N SER A 132 0.10 -8.59 -19.26
CA SER A 132 -0.42 -7.26 -19.58
C SER A 132 -1.84 -7.37 -20.12
N THR A 133 -2.73 -8.02 -19.37
CA THR A 133 -4.12 -8.27 -19.75
C THR A 133 -5.10 -7.78 -18.70
N ASP A 134 -4.75 -6.69 -18.04
CA ASP A 134 -5.61 -6.05 -17.06
C ASP A 134 -6.67 -5.20 -17.77
N THR A 135 -7.74 -4.88 -17.10
CA THR A 135 -8.77 -3.97 -17.60
C THR A 135 -8.97 -2.85 -16.59
N VAL A 136 -9.13 -1.64 -17.11
CA VAL A 136 -9.56 -0.49 -16.34
C VAL A 136 -10.84 0.06 -16.95
N GLN A 137 -11.79 0.45 -16.08
CA GLN A 137 -13.00 1.14 -16.50
C GLN A 137 -13.48 2.11 -15.43
N VAL A 138 -14.09 3.19 -15.87
CA VAL A 138 -14.78 4.15 -15.00
C VAL A 138 -16.23 3.75 -14.86
N LEU A 139 -16.75 3.78 -13.62
CA LEU A 139 -18.17 3.63 -13.31
C LEU A 139 -18.72 5.00 -12.88
N PRO A 140 -19.30 5.80 -13.80
CA PRO A 140 -19.73 7.17 -13.48
C PRO A 140 -20.79 7.23 -12.39
N ASP A 141 -21.75 6.31 -12.39
CA ASP A 141 -22.83 6.25 -11.39
C ASP A 141 -22.34 5.95 -9.97
N ASP A 142 -21.25 5.22 -9.85
CA ASP A 142 -20.61 4.92 -8.57
C ASP A 142 -19.44 5.90 -8.27
N ASN A 143 -19.07 6.80 -9.18
CA ASN A 143 -17.90 7.67 -9.08
C ASN A 143 -16.62 6.88 -8.71
N ALA A 144 -16.35 5.80 -9.41
CA ALA A 144 -15.24 4.90 -9.13
C ALA A 144 -14.50 4.50 -10.39
N VAL A 145 -13.19 4.36 -10.31
CA VAL A 145 -12.32 3.76 -11.33
C VAL A 145 -11.97 2.35 -10.90
N ILE A 146 -12.28 1.37 -11.72
CA ILE A 146 -12.12 -0.05 -11.42
C ILE A 146 -11.00 -0.63 -12.26
N HIS A 147 -9.97 -1.15 -11.61
CA HIS A 147 -8.93 -1.98 -12.21
C HIS A 147 -9.17 -3.44 -11.86
N TYR A 148 -9.14 -4.34 -12.83
CA TYR A 148 -9.37 -5.75 -12.52
C TYR A 148 -8.70 -6.72 -13.49
N ARG A 149 -8.45 -7.91 -12.95
CA ARG A 149 -8.09 -9.12 -13.69
C ARG A 149 -8.54 -10.33 -12.92
N GLY A 150 -9.39 -11.16 -13.53
CA GLY A 150 -9.95 -12.35 -12.88
C GLY A 150 -10.60 -11.99 -11.54
N ARG A 151 -10.11 -12.61 -10.47
CA ARG A 151 -10.60 -12.39 -9.09
C ARG A 151 -9.76 -11.38 -8.30
N ARG A 152 -9.12 -10.45 -8.95
CA ARG A 152 -8.43 -9.32 -8.33
C ARG A 152 -9.04 -8.05 -8.87
N VAL A 153 -9.69 -7.29 -7.99
CA VAL A 153 -10.43 -6.08 -8.33
C VAL A 153 -10.02 -4.98 -7.37
N PHE A 154 -9.68 -3.82 -7.93
CA PHE A 154 -9.33 -2.61 -7.19
C PHE A 154 -10.25 -1.47 -7.60
N ALA A 155 -10.80 -0.74 -6.63
CA ALA A 155 -11.65 0.41 -6.87
C ALA A 155 -11.02 1.65 -6.26
N ALA A 156 -10.64 2.61 -7.10
CA ALA A 156 -10.13 3.91 -6.69
C ALA A 156 -11.24 4.96 -6.76
N SER A 157 -11.34 5.80 -5.72
CA SER A 157 -12.27 6.92 -5.67
C SER A 157 -11.81 7.96 -4.65
N GLY A 158 -12.51 9.09 -4.58
CA GLY A 158 -12.25 10.12 -3.57
C GLY A 158 -13.20 11.29 -3.66
N GLN A 159 -13.20 12.10 -2.60
CA GLN A 159 -14.04 13.28 -2.44
C GLN A 159 -13.25 14.43 -1.88
N VAL A 160 -13.54 15.64 -2.34
CA VAL A 160 -13.19 16.88 -1.64
C VAL A 160 -14.13 17.04 -0.43
N ASP A 161 -13.70 17.75 0.61
CA ASP A 161 -14.60 18.14 1.72
C ASP A 161 -15.91 18.72 1.18
N GLY A 162 -17.03 18.31 1.79
CA GLY A 162 -18.37 18.60 1.29
C GLY A 162 -18.95 17.55 0.34
N GLY A 163 -18.21 16.46 0.06
CA GLY A 163 -18.71 15.28 -0.63
C GLY A 163 -18.67 15.33 -2.17
N LYS A 164 -18.03 16.34 -2.76
CA LYS A 164 -17.84 16.41 -4.22
C LYS A 164 -16.76 15.41 -4.65
N PHE A 165 -17.11 14.48 -5.52
CA PHE A 165 -16.19 13.51 -6.08
C PHE A 165 -15.16 14.14 -7.03
N PHE A 166 -14.18 13.33 -7.45
CA PHE A 166 -13.25 13.73 -8.51
C PHE A 166 -14.02 14.24 -9.73
N ASP A 167 -13.50 15.25 -10.41
CA ASP A 167 -14.21 15.97 -11.47
C ASP A 167 -13.79 15.57 -12.87
N GLN A 168 -12.59 15.01 -13.03
CA GLN A 168 -12.12 14.44 -14.28
C GLN A 168 -11.31 13.16 -14.05
N TYR A 169 -11.17 12.38 -15.09
CA TYR A 169 -10.43 11.13 -15.10
C TYR A 169 -9.80 10.84 -16.46
N ALA A 170 -8.78 9.99 -16.45
CA ALA A 170 -8.25 9.40 -17.68
C ALA A 170 -7.93 7.93 -17.43
N VAL A 171 -8.19 7.07 -18.40
CA VAL A 171 -7.71 5.69 -18.43
C VAL A 171 -6.95 5.46 -19.72
N GLY A 172 -5.87 4.66 -19.66
CA GLY A 172 -5.02 4.47 -20.82
C GLY A 172 -4.06 3.30 -20.68
N VAL A 173 -3.14 3.18 -21.64
CA VAL A 173 -2.08 2.18 -21.69
C VAL A 173 -0.76 2.84 -21.29
N PHE A 174 0.06 2.15 -20.50
CA PHE A 174 1.40 2.62 -20.13
C PHE A 174 2.51 1.63 -20.47
N GLY A 175 3.73 2.17 -20.72
CA GLY A 175 4.93 1.37 -20.95
C GLY A 175 4.92 0.56 -22.24
N ARG A 176 4.11 0.95 -23.23
CA ARG A 176 4.02 0.35 -24.58
C ARG A 176 3.94 1.43 -25.65
N GLU A 177 4.54 1.18 -26.80
CA GLU A 177 4.46 2.07 -27.99
C GLU A 177 4.78 3.54 -27.70
N GLY A 178 5.73 3.79 -26.79
CA GLY A 178 6.11 5.15 -26.39
C GLY A 178 5.14 5.83 -25.42
N ARG A 179 4.05 5.18 -25.03
CA ARG A 179 3.11 5.72 -24.04
C ARG A 179 3.67 5.55 -22.63
N GLU A 180 3.85 6.65 -21.91
CA GLU A 180 4.39 6.63 -20.56
C GLU A 180 3.31 6.34 -19.50
N GLY A 181 2.07 6.73 -19.75
CA GLY A 181 0.91 6.56 -18.87
C GLY A 181 0.01 7.79 -18.81
N THR A 182 -1.18 7.63 -18.22
CA THR A 182 -2.22 8.67 -18.11
C THR A 182 -1.80 9.84 -17.22
N TYR A 183 -0.75 9.69 -16.41
CA TYR A 183 -0.20 10.81 -15.64
C TYR A 183 0.33 11.94 -16.54
N ARG A 184 0.68 11.65 -17.81
CA ARG A 184 1.07 12.65 -18.80
C ARG A 184 -0.10 13.48 -19.33
N ASP A 185 -1.32 12.95 -19.25
CA ASP A 185 -2.52 13.69 -19.60
C ASP A 185 -2.73 14.92 -18.69
N ALA A 186 -2.20 14.85 -17.46
CA ALA A 186 -2.28 15.94 -16.49
C ALA A 186 -1.32 17.12 -16.74
N ASP A 187 -0.47 17.09 -17.76
CA ASP A 187 0.57 18.12 -17.98
C ASP A 187 -0.02 19.53 -18.19
N ASP A 188 -1.20 19.64 -18.82
CA ASP A 188 -1.93 20.90 -18.98
C ASP A 188 -2.95 21.18 -17.87
N GLY A 189 -3.05 20.25 -16.90
CA GLY A 189 -3.98 20.33 -15.78
C GLY A 189 -5.37 19.76 -16.06
N GLU A 190 -5.64 19.23 -17.26
CA GLU A 190 -6.91 18.59 -17.65
C GLU A 190 -6.72 17.11 -17.87
N LEU A 191 -7.81 16.33 -17.87
CA LEU A 191 -7.82 14.90 -18.19
C LEU A 191 -8.85 14.62 -19.29
N SER A 192 -8.56 13.65 -20.15
CA SER A 192 -9.31 13.32 -21.36
C SER A 192 -10.71 12.76 -21.15
N ASN A 193 -11.04 12.32 -19.94
CA ASN A 193 -12.29 11.62 -19.59
C ASN A 193 -12.52 10.32 -20.39
N SER A 194 -11.44 9.64 -20.78
CA SER A 194 -11.50 8.30 -21.38
C SER A 194 -11.99 7.29 -20.34
N THR A 195 -12.85 6.35 -20.73
CA THR A 195 -13.68 5.57 -19.80
C THR A 195 -13.27 4.12 -19.62
N ALA A 196 -12.60 3.51 -20.58
CA ALA A 196 -12.21 2.10 -20.52
C ALA A 196 -10.98 1.81 -21.38
N GLU A 197 -10.14 0.89 -20.91
CA GLU A 197 -8.97 0.41 -21.64
C GLU A 197 -8.61 -1.00 -21.18
N HIS A 198 -7.89 -1.74 -22.03
CA HIS A 198 -7.46 -3.11 -21.79
C HIS A 198 -5.99 -3.31 -22.16
N GLY A 199 -5.26 -4.09 -21.37
CA GLY A 199 -3.87 -4.41 -21.60
C GLY A 199 -2.99 -4.07 -20.40
N ARG A 200 -1.91 -3.33 -20.60
CA ARG A 200 -1.10 -2.75 -19.54
C ARG A 200 -1.64 -1.36 -19.24
N VAL A 201 -2.56 -1.27 -18.30
CA VAL A 201 -3.43 -0.11 -18.13
C VAL A 201 -3.18 0.64 -16.82
N ASP A 202 -3.39 1.95 -16.89
CA ASP A 202 -3.35 2.86 -15.76
C ASP A 202 -4.55 3.82 -15.77
N SER A 203 -4.68 4.60 -14.73
CA SER A 203 -5.68 5.66 -14.63
C SER A 203 -5.17 6.85 -13.83
N THR A 204 -5.77 8.00 -14.07
CA THR A 204 -5.57 9.22 -13.28
C THR A 204 -6.93 9.84 -12.97
N ILE A 205 -7.14 10.29 -11.73
CA ILE A 205 -8.31 11.06 -11.32
C ILE A 205 -7.88 12.44 -10.80
N ARG A 206 -8.71 13.46 -10.98
CA ARG A 206 -8.44 14.85 -10.63
C ARG A 206 -9.41 15.38 -9.59
N PHE A 207 -8.88 16.20 -8.66
CA PHE A 207 -9.66 17.00 -7.73
C PHE A 207 -9.30 18.47 -7.96
N LYS A 208 -10.28 19.26 -8.42
CA LYS A 208 -10.10 20.70 -8.61
C LYS A 208 -10.41 21.44 -7.33
N LEU A 209 -9.47 22.27 -6.88
CA LEU A 209 -9.51 23.02 -5.62
C LEU A 209 -9.31 24.51 -5.90
N GLU A 210 -10.15 25.35 -5.31
CA GLU A 210 -9.92 26.77 -5.25
C GLU A 210 -9.44 27.12 -3.83
N LEU A 211 -8.16 27.47 -3.70
CA LEU A 211 -7.54 27.73 -2.41
C LEU A 211 -7.29 29.21 -2.22
N ALA A 212 -7.91 29.80 -1.20
CA ALA A 212 -7.60 31.17 -0.77
C ALA A 212 -6.11 31.32 -0.41
N GLY A 213 -5.61 32.53 -0.35
CA GLY A 213 -4.26 32.81 0.14
C GLY A 213 -4.07 32.23 1.54
N HIS A 214 -3.03 31.42 1.73
CA HIS A 214 -2.75 30.64 2.95
C HIS A 214 -3.89 29.72 3.38
N GLY A 215 -4.86 29.44 2.48
CA GLY A 215 -5.97 28.53 2.73
C GLY A 215 -5.62 27.09 2.42
N SER A 216 -6.52 26.19 2.78
CA SER A 216 -6.37 24.76 2.53
C SER A 216 -7.69 24.10 2.17
N ALA A 217 -7.60 22.94 1.51
CA ALA A 217 -8.73 22.03 1.31
C ALA A 217 -8.30 20.59 1.64
N ARG A 218 -9.27 19.76 1.96
CA ARG A 218 -9.04 18.35 2.23
C ARG A 218 -9.58 17.51 1.09
N VAL A 219 -8.76 16.57 0.62
CA VAL A 219 -9.16 15.51 -0.30
C VAL A 219 -9.08 14.17 0.44
N ASN A 220 -10.16 13.42 0.38
CA ASN A 220 -10.27 12.08 0.92
C ASN A 220 -10.23 11.10 -0.26
N TYR A 221 -9.20 10.28 -0.33
CA TYR A 221 -8.99 9.26 -1.36
C TYR A 221 -9.03 7.88 -0.73
N TRP A 222 -9.53 6.88 -1.46
CA TRP A 222 -9.47 5.49 -1.04
C TRP A 222 -9.25 4.54 -2.21
N LEU A 223 -8.59 3.43 -1.92
CA LEU A 223 -8.35 2.34 -2.85
C LEU A 223 -8.79 1.04 -2.18
N ALA A 224 -9.96 0.53 -2.59
CA ALA A 224 -10.51 -0.73 -2.12
C ALA A 224 -9.96 -1.90 -2.94
N ALA A 225 -9.68 -3.03 -2.28
CA ALA A 225 -9.25 -4.28 -2.88
C ALA A 225 -10.25 -5.39 -2.56
N GLY A 226 -10.54 -6.25 -3.54
CA GLY A 226 -11.49 -7.35 -3.38
C GLY A 226 -11.35 -8.41 -4.45
N THR A 227 -12.14 -9.46 -4.31
CA THR A 227 -12.17 -10.62 -5.22
C THR A 227 -13.29 -10.53 -6.27
N SER A 228 -14.11 -9.50 -6.18
CA SER A 228 -15.21 -9.23 -7.10
C SER A 228 -15.58 -7.74 -7.13
N LEU A 229 -16.20 -7.30 -8.23
CA LEU A 229 -16.75 -5.96 -8.35
C LEU A 229 -17.76 -5.64 -7.23
N ARG A 230 -18.62 -6.61 -6.89
CA ARG A 230 -19.60 -6.46 -5.81
C ARG A 230 -18.94 -6.15 -4.47
N GLU A 231 -17.83 -6.80 -4.15
CA GLU A 231 -17.10 -6.62 -2.90
C GLU A 231 -16.49 -5.22 -2.82
N VAL A 232 -15.76 -4.78 -3.85
CA VAL A 232 -15.13 -3.45 -3.83
C VAL A 232 -16.14 -2.32 -3.84
N LEU A 233 -17.27 -2.46 -4.54
CA LEU A 233 -18.35 -1.48 -4.49
C LEU A 233 -19.08 -1.47 -3.15
N TYR A 234 -19.20 -2.61 -2.47
CA TYR A 234 -19.71 -2.67 -1.10
C TYR A 234 -18.78 -1.88 -0.15
N ILE A 235 -17.48 -2.08 -0.22
CA ILE A 235 -16.48 -1.33 0.56
C ILE A 235 -16.60 0.16 0.24
N HIS A 236 -16.58 0.53 -1.04
CA HIS A 236 -16.69 1.91 -1.50
C HIS A 236 -17.94 2.62 -0.93
N LYS A 237 -19.12 2.00 -1.01
CA LYS A 237 -20.37 2.54 -0.44
C LYS A 237 -20.33 2.69 1.07
N ASN A 238 -19.64 1.78 1.77
CA ASN A 238 -19.43 1.90 3.22
C ASN A 238 -18.53 3.09 3.59
N ILE A 239 -17.45 3.35 2.83
CA ILE A 239 -16.58 4.50 3.07
C ILE A 239 -17.38 5.81 2.89
N ILE A 240 -18.23 5.91 1.87
CA ILE A 240 -19.08 7.08 1.64
C ILE A 240 -20.06 7.26 2.79
N SER A 241 -20.79 6.20 3.18
CA SER A 241 -21.87 6.29 4.16
C SER A 241 -21.36 6.54 5.59
N GLN A 242 -20.22 5.98 5.97
CA GLN A 242 -19.64 6.11 7.32
C GLN A 242 -18.67 7.28 7.44
N THR A 243 -18.24 7.89 6.36
CA THR A 243 -17.17 8.86 6.22
C THR A 243 -15.76 8.29 6.49
N ILE A 244 -14.79 8.74 5.73
CA ILE A 244 -13.39 8.31 5.89
C ILE A 244 -12.84 8.62 7.29
N HIS A 245 -13.25 9.74 7.89
CA HIS A 245 -12.82 10.15 9.22
C HIS A 245 -13.21 9.12 10.29
N LYS A 246 -14.46 8.67 10.30
CA LYS A 246 -14.90 7.60 11.24
C LYS A 246 -14.14 6.30 11.04
N ARG A 247 -13.75 5.98 9.81
CA ARG A 247 -12.95 4.79 9.52
C ARG A 247 -11.52 4.92 10.05
N PHE A 248 -10.90 6.10 9.94
CA PHE A 248 -9.62 6.40 10.61
C PHE A 248 -9.72 6.27 12.12
N GLU A 249 -10.77 6.80 12.74
CA GLU A 249 -11.00 6.68 14.19
C GLU A 249 -11.16 5.21 14.62
N ALA A 250 -11.93 4.42 13.86
CA ALA A 250 -12.12 2.99 14.12
C ALA A 250 -10.79 2.23 14.03
N THR A 251 -10.00 2.47 12.99
CA THR A 251 -8.66 1.89 12.78
C THR A 251 -7.71 2.26 13.91
N ALA A 252 -7.64 3.54 14.30
CA ALA A 252 -6.82 4.00 15.42
C ALA A 252 -7.26 3.38 16.76
N LYS A 253 -8.57 3.24 16.97
CA LYS A 253 -9.12 2.58 18.17
C LYS A 253 -8.71 1.10 18.22
N TRP A 254 -8.81 0.39 17.10
CA TRP A 254 -8.41 -1.00 17.01
C TRP A 254 -6.92 -1.18 17.36
N TRP A 255 -6.03 -0.38 16.78
CA TRP A 255 -4.60 -0.44 17.07
C TRP A 255 -4.28 -0.15 18.54
N ARG A 256 -4.91 0.87 19.13
CA ARG A 256 -4.75 1.17 20.56
C ARG A 256 -5.22 0.03 21.47
N LEU A 257 -6.28 -0.69 21.07
CA LEU A 257 -6.75 -1.88 21.78
C LEU A 257 -5.77 -3.04 21.62
N TRP A 258 -5.30 -3.28 20.41
CA TRP A 258 -4.34 -4.35 20.13
C TRP A 258 -3.01 -4.11 20.86
N LEU A 259 -2.54 -2.87 20.99
CA LEU A 259 -1.30 -2.53 21.69
C LEU A 259 -1.36 -2.65 23.23
N ARG A 260 -2.51 -2.93 23.84
CA ARG A 260 -2.64 -2.99 25.32
C ARG A 260 -1.63 -3.93 25.99
N PRO A 261 -1.32 -5.15 25.51
CA PRO A 261 -0.30 -6.00 26.12
C PRO A 261 1.10 -5.36 26.09
N ALA A 262 1.48 -4.75 24.97
CA ALA A 262 2.78 -4.09 24.82
C ALA A 262 2.98 -2.91 25.79
N LYS A 263 1.91 -2.20 26.18
CA LYS A 263 1.99 -1.03 27.09
C LYS A 263 2.62 -1.35 28.43
N LYS A 264 2.44 -2.57 28.95
CA LYS A 264 3.08 -3.01 30.19
C LYS A 264 4.61 -3.07 30.09
N VAL A 265 5.11 -3.41 28.89
CA VAL A 265 6.54 -3.46 28.59
C VAL A 265 7.08 -2.06 28.33
N VAL A 266 6.35 -1.24 27.57
CA VAL A 266 6.71 0.15 27.23
C VAL A 266 7.00 0.99 28.48
N GLN A 267 6.24 0.80 29.56
CA GLN A 267 6.46 1.52 30.83
C GLN A 267 7.85 1.28 31.45
N ARG A 268 8.49 0.13 31.14
CA ARG A 268 9.81 -0.26 31.63
C ARG A 268 10.94 0.16 30.70
N ILE A 269 10.62 0.71 29.52
CA ILE A 269 11.57 1.17 28.51
C ILE A 269 11.88 2.65 28.75
N LYS A 270 13.14 3.04 28.56
CA LYS A 270 13.54 4.46 28.63
C LYS A 270 12.69 5.30 27.67
N PRO A 271 12.26 6.51 28.07
CA PRO A 271 11.32 7.34 27.30
C PRO A 271 11.71 7.52 25.84
N GLU A 272 12.98 7.73 25.55
CA GLU A 272 13.52 7.95 24.21
C GLU A 272 13.32 6.79 23.23
N TYR A 273 13.15 5.55 23.74
CA TYR A 273 12.95 4.35 22.90
C TYR A 273 11.50 3.86 22.81
N ARG A 274 10.58 4.46 23.59
CA ARG A 274 9.20 3.98 23.71
C ARG A 274 8.46 4.00 22.37
N GLN A 275 8.58 5.11 21.63
CA GLN A 275 7.91 5.24 20.32
C GLN A 275 8.48 4.25 19.29
N ALA A 276 9.80 4.08 19.26
CA ALA A 276 10.44 3.09 18.37
C ALA A 276 9.97 1.66 18.68
N PHE A 277 9.84 1.32 19.97
CA PHE A 277 9.33 0.02 20.38
C PHE A 277 7.87 -0.21 19.96
N ILE A 278 7.00 0.81 20.12
CA ILE A 278 5.59 0.74 19.70
C ILE A 278 5.53 0.55 18.17
N ASN A 279 6.27 1.37 17.41
CA ASN A 279 6.30 1.28 15.96
C ASN A 279 6.80 -0.10 15.49
N SER A 280 7.87 -0.62 16.09
CA SER A 280 8.38 -1.96 15.78
C SER A 280 7.36 -3.04 16.08
N THR A 281 6.64 -2.95 17.20
CA THR A 281 5.57 -3.91 17.54
C THR A 281 4.45 -3.90 16.51
N MET A 282 4.01 -2.73 16.06
CA MET A 282 3.00 -2.59 15.00
C MET A 282 3.51 -3.13 13.65
N LEU A 283 4.77 -2.86 13.31
CA LEU A 283 5.38 -3.35 12.07
C LEU A 283 5.53 -4.87 12.07
N LEU A 284 5.88 -5.49 13.21
CA LEU A 284 5.85 -6.96 13.31
C LEU A 284 4.46 -7.51 12.99
N LYS A 285 3.41 -6.92 13.58
CA LYS A 285 2.01 -7.32 13.27
C LYS A 285 1.68 -7.13 11.79
N ALA A 286 2.13 -6.04 11.18
CA ALA A 286 1.88 -5.73 9.77
C ALA A 286 2.48 -6.77 8.79
N HIS A 287 3.48 -7.53 9.22
CA HIS A 287 4.13 -8.58 8.44
C HIS A 287 3.58 -9.99 8.73
N ILE A 288 2.53 -10.10 9.52
CA ILE A 288 1.84 -11.37 9.79
C ILE A 288 0.56 -11.41 8.95
N ASP A 289 0.44 -12.40 8.08
CA ASP A 289 -0.80 -12.67 7.35
C ASP A 289 -1.88 -13.20 8.30
N LYS A 290 -3.14 -12.88 8.05
CA LYS A 290 -4.25 -13.35 8.89
C LYS A 290 -4.38 -14.88 8.97
N ARG A 291 -3.78 -15.60 8.01
CA ARG A 291 -3.74 -17.06 7.97
C ARG A 291 -2.49 -17.64 8.66
N GLY A 292 -1.66 -16.78 9.25
CA GLY A 292 -0.56 -17.13 10.14
C GLY A 292 0.84 -17.08 9.55
N ALA A 293 1.01 -16.90 8.24
CA ALA A 293 2.35 -16.72 7.67
C ALA A 293 3.01 -15.44 8.20
N VAL A 294 4.27 -15.53 8.60
CA VAL A 294 5.09 -14.38 9.03
C VAL A 294 6.14 -14.16 7.96
N ILE A 295 6.03 -13.06 7.21
CA ILE A 295 6.96 -12.77 6.12
C ILE A 295 8.15 -11.93 6.59
N ALA A 296 9.32 -12.14 5.97
CA ALA A 296 10.55 -11.45 6.36
C ALA A 296 10.59 -10.00 5.89
N SER A 297 10.00 -9.67 4.74
CA SER A 297 9.92 -8.31 4.21
C SER A 297 8.79 -8.19 3.20
N SER A 298 8.17 -7.03 3.15
CA SER A 298 7.20 -6.66 2.11
C SER A 298 7.70 -5.54 1.19
N ASP A 299 8.98 -5.20 1.24
CA ASP A 299 9.58 -4.19 0.37
C ASP A 299 9.83 -4.80 -1.03
N GLY A 300 8.99 -4.45 -2.00
CA GLY A 300 9.10 -4.94 -3.37
C GLY A 300 10.36 -4.46 -4.12
N GLU A 301 11.09 -3.46 -3.59
CA GLU A 301 12.39 -3.04 -4.12
C GLU A 301 13.56 -3.84 -3.52
N ALA A 302 13.34 -4.54 -2.41
CA ALA A 302 14.33 -5.44 -1.82
C ALA A 302 14.36 -6.77 -2.60
N LEU A 303 14.70 -6.70 -3.87
CA LEU A 303 14.79 -7.86 -4.74
C LEU A 303 16.11 -8.60 -4.53
N ASN A 304 16.02 -9.90 -4.35
CA ASN A 304 17.18 -10.77 -4.45
C ASN A 304 17.53 -10.97 -5.93
N TYR A 305 18.70 -10.49 -6.35
CA TYR A 305 19.16 -10.59 -7.75
C TYR A 305 18.14 -10.10 -8.79
N GLN A 306 17.35 -9.08 -8.44
CA GLN A 306 16.31 -8.48 -9.30
C GLN A 306 15.18 -9.43 -9.75
N ARG A 307 15.03 -10.60 -9.11
CA ARG A 307 14.08 -11.63 -9.54
C ARG A 307 13.12 -12.13 -8.45
N ASP A 308 13.47 -11.94 -7.17
CA ASP A 308 12.68 -12.47 -6.07
C ASP A 308 12.70 -11.53 -4.86
N ALA A 309 11.53 -11.24 -4.30
CA ALA A 309 11.40 -10.43 -3.10
C ALA A 309 11.58 -11.28 -1.85
N TYR A 310 11.99 -10.66 -0.73
CA TYR A 310 12.06 -11.34 0.57
C TYR A 310 10.67 -11.57 1.22
N ALA A 311 9.61 -11.56 0.43
CA ALA A 311 8.23 -11.72 0.90
C ALA A 311 7.85 -13.20 1.11
N TYR A 312 8.69 -13.94 1.81
CA TYR A 312 8.47 -15.33 2.19
C TYR A 312 8.39 -15.51 3.69
N CYS A 313 7.74 -16.58 4.10
CA CYS A 313 7.73 -17.10 5.46
C CYS A 313 8.84 -18.15 5.61
N TRP A 314 9.87 -17.84 6.39
CA TRP A 314 10.86 -18.79 6.87
C TRP A 314 10.44 -19.24 8.27
N PRO A 315 10.10 -20.53 8.49
CA PRO A 315 9.61 -20.99 9.80
C PRO A 315 10.55 -20.66 10.95
N ARG A 316 11.86 -20.82 10.75
CA ARG A 316 12.89 -20.50 11.75
C ARG A 316 12.86 -19.01 12.13
N ASP A 317 12.89 -18.11 11.15
CA ASP A 317 12.91 -16.67 11.37
C ASP A 317 11.59 -16.19 11.99
N SER A 318 10.49 -16.80 11.60
CA SER A 318 9.15 -16.51 12.12
C SER A 318 9.05 -16.75 13.63
N VAL A 319 9.72 -17.78 14.16
CA VAL A 319 9.78 -18.04 15.60
C VAL A 319 10.44 -16.88 16.33
N TYR A 320 11.51 -16.31 15.78
CA TYR A 320 12.19 -15.15 16.41
C TYR A 320 11.33 -13.87 16.35
N VAL A 321 10.55 -13.68 15.31
CA VAL A 321 9.57 -12.57 15.23
C VAL A 321 8.46 -12.74 16.26
N LEU A 322 7.95 -13.96 16.42
CA LEU A 322 6.85 -14.24 17.34
C LEU A 322 7.27 -14.29 18.81
N TRP A 323 8.52 -14.62 19.10
CA TRP A 323 9.03 -14.74 20.46
C TRP A 323 8.75 -13.50 21.34
N PRO A 324 9.10 -12.26 20.92
CA PRO A 324 8.77 -11.07 21.70
C PRO A 324 7.26 -10.84 21.81
N LEU A 325 6.48 -11.15 20.77
CA LEU A 325 5.02 -11.01 20.78
C LEU A 325 4.40 -11.94 21.80
N ILE A 326 4.80 -13.23 21.85
CA ILE A 326 4.32 -14.21 22.82
C ILE A 326 4.66 -13.74 24.26
N ARG A 327 5.87 -13.25 24.50
CA ARG A 327 6.29 -12.74 25.82
C ARG A 327 5.52 -11.51 26.26
N MET A 328 4.97 -10.74 25.34
CA MET A 328 4.06 -9.62 25.64
C MET A 328 2.60 -10.07 25.84
N GLY A 329 2.25 -11.30 25.47
CA GLY A 329 0.90 -11.85 25.61
C GLY A 329 0.09 -11.90 24.32
N TYR A 330 0.70 -11.71 23.16
CA TYR A 330 0.07 -11.89 21.84
C TYR A 330 0.10 -13.37 21.44
N THR A 331 -0.84 -14.13 21.98
CA THR A 331 -0.88 -15.59 21.77
C THR A 331 -1.61 -15.98 20.49
N GLU A 332 -2.53 -15.14 20.01
CA GLU A 332 -3.30 -15.40 18.80
C GLU A 332 -2.39 -15.49 17.56
N GLU A 333 -1.44 -14.58 17.41
CA GLU A 333 -0.48 -14.57 16.33
C GLU A 333 0.36 -15.85 16.30
N ALA A 334 0.75 -16.34 17.49
CA ALA A 334 1.49 -17.58 17.60
C ALA A 334 0.64 -18.81 17.23
N TYR A 335 -0.60 -18.89 17.71
CA TYR A 335 -1.51 -19.98 17.32
C TYR A 335 -1.76 -20.01 15.82
N ASN A 336 -1.99 -18.86 15.20
CA ASN A 336 -2.18 -18.77 13.74
C ASN A 336 -0.94 -19.23 12.97
N PHE A 337 0.26 -18.87 13.43
CA PHE A 337 1.50 -19.33 12.82
C PHE A 337 1.72 -20.84 12.98
N PHE A 338 1.52 -21.41 14.16
CA PHE A 338 1.65 -22.86 14.33
C PHE A 338 0.58 -23.63 13.55
N ASP A 339 -0.62 -23.08 13.39
CA ASP A 339 -1.62 -23.66 12.51
C ASP A 339 -1.20 -23.58 11.03
N PHE A 340 -0.59 -22.47 10.62
CA PHE A 340 0.05 -22.34 9.29
C PHE A 340 1.12 -23.43 9.10
N CYS A 341 2.04 -23.61 10.06
CA CYS A 341 3.07 -24.66 10.01
C CYS A 341 2.44 -26.05 9.94
N ARG A 342 1.38 -26.33 10.71
CA ARG A 342 0.65 -27.62 10.68
C ARG A 342 0.08 -27.90 9.30
N ARG A 343 -0.47 -26.90 8.60
CA ARG A 343 -0.99 -27.04 7.23
C ARG A 343 0.12 -27.21 6.19
N ALA A 344 1.27 -26.59 6.41
CA ALA A 344 2.42 -26.64 5.51
C ALA A 344 3.36 -27.85 5.76
N LEU A 345 3.14 -28.60 6.85
CA LEU A 345 3.97 -29.72 7.23
C LEU A 345 3.97 -30.81 6.14
N SER A 346 5.15 -31.23 5.73
CA SER A 346 5.33 -32.35 4.81
C SER A 346 4.72 -33.64 5.39
N PRO A 347 4.16 -34.54 4.55
CA PRO A 347 3.76 -35.88 4.99
C PRO A 347 4.89 -36.68 5.66
N LYS A 348 6.14 -36.33 5.42
CA LYS A 348 7.33 -36.92 6.06
C LYS A 348 7.67 -36.31 7.42
N GLY A 349 6.92 -35.29 7.89
CA GLY A 349 7.06 -34.73 9.23
C GLY A 349 8.11 -33.60 9.35
N TYR A 350 8.50 -32.95 8.27
CA TYR A 350 9.39 -31.78 8.29
C TYR A 350 8.74 -30.55 7.67
N LEU A 351 9.27 -29.37 7.99
CA LEU A 351 8.96 -28.11 7.33
C LEU A 351 10.05 -27.80 6.28
N SER A 352 9.65 -27.28 5.14
CA SER A 352 10.58 -26.79 4.12
C SER A 352 11.20 -25.47 4.55
N HIS A 353 12.35 -25.12 3.97
CA HIS A 353 13.14 -23.94 4.27
C HIS A 353 12.33 -22.64 4.23
N LYS A 354 11.46 -22.46 3.24
CA LYS A 354 10.59 -21.29 3.13
C LYS A 354 9.27 -21.57 2.40
N TYR A 355 8.28 -20.77 2.73
CA TYR A 355 6.93 -20.85 2.16
C TYR A 355 6.47 -19.50 1.65
N ARG A 356 5.58 -19.50 0.69
CA ARG A 356 4.73 -18.36 0.34
C ARG A 356 3.69 -18.16 1.43
N ALA A 357 3.09 -16.97 1.49
CA ALA A 357 2.05 -16.67 2.48
C ALA A 357 0.78 -17.55 2.34
N ASP A 358 0.55 -18.16 1.17
CA ASP A 358 -0.54 -19.13 0.92
C ASP A 358 -0.21 -20.56 1.37
N GLY A 359 1.00 -20.82 1.86
CA GLY A 359 1.49 -22.14 2.29
C GLY A 359 2.12 -22.97 1.19
N ALA A 360 2.16 -22.51 -0.06
CA ALA A 360 2.92 -23.14 -1.12
C ALA A 360 4.44 -22.98 -0.88
N LEU A 361 5.23 -23.91 -1.43
CA LEU A 361 6.69 -23.85 -1.33
C LEU A 361 7.22 -22.54 -1.96
N GLY A 362 8.16 -21.92 -1.29
CA GLY A 362 8.90 -20.79 -1.82
C GLY A 362 9.84 -21.24 -2.94
N SER A 363 10.10 -20.33 -3.90
CA SER A 363 11.10 -20.58 -4.93
C SER A 363 12.47 -20.75 -4.31
N SER A 364 13.30 -21.62 -4.87
CA SER A 364 14.68 -21.75 -4.44
C SER A 364 15.55 -20.67 -5.07
N TRP A 365 16.47 -20.12 -4.27
CA TRP A 365 17.30 -19.00 -4.71
C TRP A 365 18.46 -19.41 -5.57
N HIS A 366 19.09 -20.54 -5.24
CA HIS A 366 20.28 -21.05 -5.89
C HIS A 366 20.18 -22.53 -6.14
N SER A 367 20.57 -22.93 -7.33
CA SER A 367 20.96 -24.32 -7.57
C SER A 367 22.28 -24.58 -6.84
N TYR A 368 22.39 -25.73 -6.19
CA TYR A 368 23.65 -26.14 -5.61
C TYR A 368 24.57 -26.65 -6.74
N VAL A 369 25.73 -26.01 -6.84
CA VAL A 369 26.76 -26.44 -7.80
C VAL A 369 27.77 -27.34 -7.06
N HIS A 370 27.79 -28.59 -7.43
CA HIS A 370 28.76 -29.57 -6.89
C HIS A 370 30.18 -29.26 -7.36
N PRO A 371 31.23 -29.76 -6.64
CA PRO A 371 32.61 -29.56 -7.04
C PRO A 371 32.95 -30.10 -8.44
N ASP A 372 32.19 -31.05 -8.94
CA ASP A 372 32.33 -31.62 -10.28
C ASP A 372 31.61 -30.80 -11.37
N GLY A 373 31.00 -29.66 -11.01
CA GLY A 373 30.24 -28.76 -11.92
C GLY A 373 28.81 -29.21 -12.18
N THR A 374 28.35 -30.32 -11.60
CA THR A 374 26.92 -30.70 -11.70
C THR A 374 26.05 -29.80 -10.86
N VAL A 375 24.82 -29.62 -11.29
CA VAL A 375 23.84 -28.72 -10.63
C VAL A 375 22.69 -29.55 -10.10
N SER A 376 22.39 -29.44 -8.82
CA SER A 376 21.22 -30.03 -8.20
C SER A 376 20.22 -28.95 -7.73
N ALA A 377 18.98 -29.36 -7.50
CA ALA A 377 17.99 -28.49 -6.88
C ALA A 377 18.50 -28.01 -5.51
N PRO A 378 18.24 -26.77 -5.13
CA PRO A 378 18.61 -26.27 -3.81
C PRO A 378 17.91 -27.03 -2.69
N ILE A 379 18.57 -27.10 -1.56
CA ILE A 379 17.99 -27.67 -0.33
C ILE A 379 16.78 -26.82 0.06
N GLN A 380 15.62 -27.46 0.17
CA GLN A 380 14.34 -26.84 0.56
C GLN A 380 13.95 -27.22 2.01
N GLU A 381 14.78 -28.03 2.67
CA GLU A 381 14.52 -28.58 4.01
C GLU A 381 15.32 -27.80 5.05
N ASP A 382 14.71 -27.49 6.18
CA ASP A 382 15.35 -26.95 7.40
C ASP A 382 15.48 -28.06 8.46
#